data_4da01bba0175764c550e3f390fa041c5
#
_entry.id   4da01bba0175764c550e3f390fa041c5
#
_cell.length_a   1.000
_cell.length_b   1.000
_cell.length_c   1.000
_cell.angle_alpha   90.00
_cell.angle_beta   90.00
_cell.angle_gamma   90.00
#
_symmetry.space_group_name_H-M   'P 1'
#
loop_
_entity.id
_entity.type
_entity.pdbx_description
1 polymer ?
#
loop_
_entity_poly.entity_id
_entity_poly.type
_entity_poly.pdbx_seq_one_letter_code
_entity_poly.pdbx_strand_id
1 'polypeptide(L)'
;MRRAALIVAVSLAALAVPAQASESPVTARLIRCHPHPNQAKRFAIFEGEMTGNATTRMEIRFDLLRADPGGEFLRVEAPGLGVWNRAEAGVVDYRYRKRVENLPAPAGYRALVRFRWRKPGGGVVRRGHALTEVCEQPDETITQPVTQALP
;
A
#
# COMPACT_ATOMS: atom_id res chain seq x y z
N MET A 1 -32.45 9.23 -70.57
CA MET A 1 -31.34 9.89 -69.84
C MET A 1 -31.45 9.49 -68.36
N ARG A 2 -30.62 8.52 -67.89
CA ARG A 2 -30.62 8.03 -66.51
C ARG A 2 -29.42 8.67 -65.80
N ARG A 3 -29.66 9.49 -64.78
CA ARG A 3 -28.62 10.08 -63.94
C ARG A 3 -28.32 9.14 -62.76
N ALA A 4 -27.12 8.57 -62.75
CA ALA A 4 -26.60 7.79 -61.60
C ALA A 4 -26.06 8.77 -60.55
N ALA A 5 -26.59 8.66 -59.31
CA ALA A 5 -26.06 9.39 -58.15
C ALA A 5 -25.03 8.51 -57.44
N LEU A 6 -23.79 8.97 -57.36
CA LEU A 6 -22.73 8.36 -56.56
C LEU A 6 -22.86 8.83 -55.11
N ILE A 7 -23.08 7.91 -54.20
CA ILE A 7 -23.03 8.16 -52.74
C ILE A 7 -21.62 7.84 -52.27
N VAL A 8 -20.88 8.85 -51.83
CA VAL A 8 -19.57 8.68 -51.19
C VAL A 8 -19.79 8.52 -49.67
N ALA A 9 -19.55 7.34 -49.19
CA ALA A 9 -19.56 7.06 -47.74
C ALA A 9 -18.22 7.46 -47.13
N VAL A 10 -18.22 8.50 -46.32
CA VAL A 10 -17.06 8.92 -45.51
C VAL A 10 -17.05 8.13 -44.21
N SER A 11 -16.13 7.15 -44.09
CA SER A 11 -15.93 6.41 -42.85
C SER A 11 -15.06 7.26 -41.90
N LEU A 12 -15.64 7.77 -40.80
CA LEU A 12 -14.88 8.35 -39.68
C LEU A 12 -14.25 7.21 -38.87
N ALA A 13 -12.96 7.01 -39.00
CA ALA A 13 -12.19 6.18 -38.09
C ALA A 13 -11.95 6.94 -36.76
N ALA A 14 -12.65 6.55 -35.71
CA ALA A 14 -12.42 7.05 -34.36
C ALA A 14 -11.07 6.55 -33.85
N LEU A 15 -10.08 7.43 -33.74
CA LEU A 15 -8.80 7.15 -33.08
C LEU A 15 -9.05 7.06 -31.58
N ALA A 16 -9.09 5.85 -31.03
CA ALA A 16 -9.08 5.61 -29.58
C ALA A 16 -7.72 6.04 -29.03
N VAL A 17 -7.66 7.19 -28.35
CA VAL A 17 -6.50 7.63 -27.58
C VAL A 17 -6.38 6.71 -26.37
N PRO A 18 -5.25 5.98 -26.17
CA PRO A 18 -5.06 5.17 -24.97
C PRO A 18 -5.03 6.13 -23.75
N ALA A 19 -5.93 5.88 -22.78
CA ALA A 19 -5.92 6.58 -21.50
C ALA A 19 -4.59 6.22 -20.80
N GLN A 20 -3.67 7.18 -20.72
CA GLN A 20 -2.47 7.03 -19.90
C GLN A 20 -2.91 6.99 -18.44
N ALA A 21 -2.75 5.85 -17.80
CA ALA A 21 -2.90 5.73 -16.36
C ALA A 21 -1.85 6.65 -15.71
N SER A 22 -2.29 7.75 -15.11
CA SER A 22 -1.42 8.62 -14.32
C SER A 22 -0.88 7.80 -13.16
N GLU A 23 0.42 7.55 -13.11
CA GLU A 23 1.06 6.89 -11.99
C GLU A 23 0.72 7.64 -10.70
N SER A 24 0.22 6.91 -9.71
CA SER A 24 -0.07 7.50 -8.40
C SER A 24 1.25 8.00 -7.80
N PRO A 25 1.32 9.24 -7.33
CA PRO A 25 2.54 9.77 -6.72
C PRO A 25 2.84 9.14 -5.35
N VAL A 26 2.06 8.15 -4.94
CA VAL A 26 2.23 7.41 -3.69
C VAL A 26 2.04 5.92 -3.91
N THR A 27 2.84 5.12 -3.24
CA THR A 27 2.69 3.67 -3.16
C THR A 27 2.85 3.19 -1.72
N ALA A 28 2.21 2.08 -1.40
CA ALA A 28 2.38 1.36 -0.13
C ALA A 28 2.50 -0.13 -0.41
N ARG A 29 3.46 -0.79 0.22
CA ARG A 29 3.78 -2.21 -0.03
C ARG A 29 4.10 -2.95 1.25
N LEU A 30 3.77 -4.24 1.29
CA LEU A 30 4.31 -5.19 2.24
C LEU A 30 5.64 -5.72 1.71
N ILE A 31 6.75 -5.36 2.35
CA ILE A 31 8.10 -5.78 1.94
C ILE A 31 8.42 -7.18 2.48
N ARG A 32 7.98 -7.46 3.70
CA ARG A 32 8.21 -8.76 4.33
C ARG A 32 7.13 -9.07 5.35
N CYS A 33 6.64 -10.30 5.30
CA CYS A 33 5.81 -10.93 6.31
C CYS A 33 6.59 -12.12 6.89
N HIS A 34 6.72 -12.18 8.22
CA HIS A 34 7.43 -13.27 8.88
C HIS A 34 6.56 -13.88 9.97
N PRO A 35 5.80 -14.93 9.64
CA PRO A 35 5.12 -15.75 10.61
C PRO A 35 6.14 -16.62 11.38
N HIS A 36 5.87 -16.88 12.64
CA HIS A 36 6.73 -17.73 13.47
C HIS A 36 5.93 -18.31 14.66
N PRO A 37 6.21 -19.54 15.16
CA PRO A 37 5.59 -20.09 16.35
C PRO A 37 5.68 -19.15 17.56
N ASN A 38 6.85 -18.62 17.80
CA ASN A 38 7.07 -17.66 18.88
C ASN A 38 6.66 -16.25 18.44
N GLN A 39 5.67 -15.67 19.13
CA GLN A 39 5.17 -14.31 18.84
C GLN A 39 6.29 -13.24 18.84
N ALA A 40 7.26 -13.34 19.74
CA ALA A 40 8.37 -12.38 19.81
C ALA A 40 9.23 -12.31 18.55
N LYS A 41 9.15 -13.34 17.69
CA LYS A 41 9.86 -13.42 16.41
C LYS A 41 8.98 -13.04 15.21
N ARG A 42 7.67 -12.84 15.41
CA ARG A 42 6.73 -12.44 14.34
C ARG A 42 6.90 -10.97 14.00
N PHE A 43 6.99 -10.66 12.71
CA PHE A 43 7.08 -9.27 12.27
C PHE A 43 6.55 -9.07 10.86
N ALA A 44 6.23 -7.82 10.54
CA ALA A 44 5.97 -7.33 9.20
C ALA A 44 6.83 -6.09 8.93
N ILE A 45 7.26 -5.92 7.68
CA ILE A 45 7.92 -4.70 7.20
C ILE A 45 7.05 -4.09 6.11
N PHE A 46 6.57 -2.89 6.36
CA PHE A 46 5.80 -2.10 5.41
C PHE A 46 6.65 -0.97 4.85
N GLU A 47 6.40 -0.59 3.61
CA GLU A 47 7.07 0.51 2.93
C GLU A 47 6.04 1.48 2.36
N GLY A 48 6.30 2.76 2.54
CA GLY A 48 5.61 3.85 1.85
C GLY A 48 6.60 4.60 0.96
N GLU A 49 6.17 4.95 -0.24
CA GLU A 49 6.96 5.74 -1.18
C GLU A 49 6.10 6.87 -1.73
N MET A 50 6.68 8.04 -1.86
CA MET A 50 6.02 9.22 -2.41
C MET A 50 6.98 10.08 -3.18
N THR A 51 6.46 10.73 -4.22
CA THR A 51 7.20 11.72 -5.02
C THR A 51 6.66 13.12 -4.79
N GLY A 52 7.51 14.11 -4.90
CA GLY A 52 7.17 15.51 -4.70
C GLY A 52 8.05 16.42 -5.55
N ASN A 53 8.25 17.63 -5.07
CA ASN A 53 9.17 18.60 -5.65
C ASN A 53 10.06 19.20 -4.54
N ALA A 54 11.17 19.81 -4.94
CA ALA A 54 12.15 20.37 -4.01
C ALA A 54 11.60 21.52 -3.12
N THR A 55 10.42 22.07 -3.44
CA THR A 55 9.79 23.17 -2.67
C THR A 55 8.81 22.68 -1.62
N THR A 56 8.52 21.37 -1.57
CA THR A 56 7.63 20.77 -0.57
C THR A 56 8.39 19.82 0.33
N ARG A 57 7.96 19.72 1.59
CA ARG A 57 8.42 18.68 2.51
C ARG A 57 7.46 17.52 2.50
N MET A 58 8.00 16.32 2.31
CA MET A 58 7.25 15.09 2.28
C MET A 58 7.24 14.41 3.66
N GLU A 59 6.09 13.88 4.04
CA GLU A 59 5.94 13.16 5.31
C GLU A 59 5.08 11.91 5.11
N ILE A 60 5.51 10.80 5.74
CA ILE A 60 4.84 9.50 5.71
C ILE A 60 4.47 9.10 7.14
N ARG A 61 3.26 8.55 7.31
CA ARG A 61 2.76 8.00 8.56
C ARG A 61 2.16 6.62 8.31
N PHE A 62 2.44 5.67 9.20
CA PHE A 62 1.87 4.33 9.17
C PHE A 62 0.87 4.16 10.31
N ASP A 63 -0.33 3.71 9.99
CA ASP A 63 -1.34 3.24 10.91
C ASP A 63 -1.52 1.73 10.68
N LEU A 64 -1.38 0.90 11.73
CA LEU A 64 -1.54 -0.55 11.61
C LEU A 64 -3.02 -0.91 11.68
N LEU A 65 -3.45 -1.77 10.78
CA LEU A 65 -4.77 -2.39 10.78
C LEU A 65 -4.61 -3.89 11.02
N ARG A 66 -5.42 -4.44 11.91
CA ARG A 66 -5.50 -5.87 12.23
C ARG A 66 -6.90 -6.39 11.98
N ALA A 67 -7.01 -7.57 11.42
CA ALA A 67 -8.24 -8.35 11.36
C ALA A 67 -8.02 -9.71 12.00
N ASP A 68 -8.95 -10.16 12.83
CA ASP A 68 -9.05 -11.55 13.25
C ASP A 68 -9.58 -12.39 12.06
N PRO A 69 -9.39 -13.72 12.04
CA PRO A 69 -9.86 -14.57 10.95
C PRO A 69 -11.34 -14.32 10.60
N GLY A 70 -11.63 -13.92 9.37
CA GLY A 70 -12.97 -13.58 8.89
C GLY A 70 -13.55 -12.26 9.42
N GLY A 71 -12.78 -11.49 10.18
CA GLY A 71 -13.18 -10.21 10.74
C GLY A 71 -12.81 -9.01 9.86
N GLU A 72 -13.23 -7.83 10.31
CA GLU A 72 -12.89 -6.55 9.67
C GLU A 72 -11.54 -6.03 10.14
N PHE A 73 -10.88 -5.25 9.27
CA PHE A 73 -9.65 -4.56 9.63
C PHE A 73 -9.91 -3.35 10.52
N LEU A 74 -9.49 -3.45 11.77
CA LEU A 74 -9.57 -2.38 12.75
C LEU A 74 -8.18 -1.80 13.04
N ARG A 75 -8.14 -0.50 13.31
CA ARG A 75 -6.89 0.15 13.69
C ARG A 75 -6.44 -0.32 15.06
N VAL A 76 -5.15 -0.68 15.15
CA VAL A 76 -4.49 -1.04 16.40
C VAL A 76 -3.29 -0.15 16.66
N GLU A 77 -2.99 0.09 17.93
CA GLU A 77 -1.81 0.84 18.32
C GLU A 77 -0.60 -0.09 18.41
N ALA A 78 0.54 0.40 17.96
CA ALA A 78 1.82 -0.29 18.10
C ALA A 78 2.94 0.74 18.24
N PRO A 79 4.05 0.41 18.93
CA PRO A 79 5.15 1.33 19.18
C PRO A 79 5.71 1.95 17.90
N GLY A 80 5.86 3.27 17.88
CA GLY A 80 6.41 4.03 16.77
C GLY A 80 5.52 4.12 15.53
N LEU A 81 4.24 3.73 15.63
CA LEU A 81 3.22 3.99 14.62
C LEU A 81 2.40 5.23 14.95
N GLY A 82 1.64 5.72 14.01
CA GLY A 82 0.81 6.92 14.19
C GLY A 82 1.59 8.24 14.18
N VAL A 83 2.92 8.23 13.99
CA VAL A 83 3.77 9.41 13.92
C VAL A 83 4.17 9.74 12.48
N TRP A 84 4.39 11.02 12.20
CA TRP A 84 4.84 11.48 10.90
C TRP A 84 6.36 11.43 10.81
N ASN A 85 6.87 10.67 9.83
CA ASN A 85 8.27 10.60 9.47
C ASN A 85 8.49 11.57 8.30
N ARG A 86 9.50 12.43 8.44
CA ARG A 86 9.74 13.56 7.53
C ARG A 86 10.97 13.31 6.67
N ALA A 87 10.84 13.58 5.38
CA ALA A 87 11.98 13.66 4.47
C ALA A 87 12.84 14.89 4.77
N GLU A 88 14.09 14.84 4.40
CA GLU A 88 14.97 16.01 4.40
C GLU A 88 14.49 17.06 3.38
N ALA A 89 14.91 18.29 3.56
CA ALA A 89 14.56 19.38 2.65
C ALA A 89 15.18 19.14 1.26
N GLY A 90 14.44 19.42 0.19
CA GLY A 90 14.91 19.30 -1.18
C GLY A 90 14.83 17.89 -1.77
N VAL A 91 14.46 16.88 -0.99
CA VAL A 91 14.23 15.52 -1.48
C VAL A 91 12.97 15.51 -2.36
N VAL A 92 13.05 14.86 -3.53
CA VAL A 92 11.93 14.73 -4.49
C VAL A 92 11.30 13.34 -4.50
N ASP A 93 12.04 12.32 -4.06
CA ASP A 93 11.57 10.94 -3.89
C ASP A 93 11.85 10.51 -2.47
N TYR A 94 10.80 10.16 -1.74
CA TYR A 94 10.91 9.75 -0.34
C TYR A 94 10.33 8.38 -0.11
N ARG A 95 11.15 7.50 0.44
CA ARG A 95 10.79 6.14 0.83
C ARG A 95 11.07 5.93 2.30
N TYR A 96 10.11 5.35 3.01
CA TYR A 96 10.26 5.03 4.42
C TYR A 96 9.73 3.63 4.72
N ARG A 97 10.51 2.86 5.48
CA ARG A 97 10.16 1.51 5.94
C ARG A 97 9.83 1.51 7.41
N LYS A 98 8.77 0.77 7.76
CA LYS A 98 8.38 0.55 9.14
C LYS A 98 8.32 -0.94 9.43
N ARG A 99 9.11 -1.39 10.41
CA ARG A 99 9.02 -2.73 10.98
C ARG A 99 8.08 -2.72 12.17
N VAL A 100 7.18 -3.70 12.22
CA VAL A 100 6.26 -3.94 13.34
C VAL A 100 6.52 -5.35 13.84
N GLU A 101 6.76 -5.49 15.12
CA GLU A 101 7.17 -6.74 15.76
C GLU A 101 6.11 -7.23 16.76
N ASN A 102 6.32 -8.47 17.28
CA ASN A 102 5.46 -9.10 18.29
C ASN A 102 4.00 -9.24 17.83
N LEU A 103 3.77 -9.55 16.57
CA LEU A 103 2.43 -9.64 15.99
C LEU A 103 1.67 -10.84 16.56
N PRO A 104 0.52 -10.64 17.27
CA PRO A 104 -0.34 -11.74 17.67
C PRO A 104 -0.86 -12.56 16.49
N ALA A 105 -1.14 -13.85 16.70
CA ALA A 105 -1.77 -14.76 15.75
C ALA A 105 -2.92 -15.53 16.46
N PRO A 106 -3.91 -16.04 15.71
CA PRO A 106 -4.09 -15.81 14.29
C PRO A 106 -4.60 -14.40 13.98
N ALA A 107 -4.07 -13.76 12.95
CA ALA A 107 -4.55 -12.45 12.48
C ALA A 107 -3.90 -12.05 11.14
N GLY A 108 -4.60 -11.23 10.36
CA GLY A 108 -4.06 -10.51 9.23
C GLY A 108 -3.67 -9.07 9.61
N TYR A 109 -2.54 -8.59 9.10
CA TYR A 109 -2.04 -7.23 9.34
C TYR A 109 -1.75 -6.51 8.04
N ARG A 110 -2.18 -5.26 7.93
CA ARG A 110 -1.79 -4.36 6.84
C ARG A 110 -1.57 -2.95 7.36
N ALA A 111 -0.83 -2.14 6.64
CA ALA A 111 -0.65 -0.75 6.97
C ALA A 111 -1.55 0.14 6.10
N LEU A 112 -2.23 1.09 6.73
CA LEU A 112 -2.73 2.28 6.07
C LEU A 112 -1.62 3.32 6.11
N VAL A 113 -0.98 3.54 4.95
CA VAL A 113 0.09 4.53 4.82
C VAL A 113 -0.52 5.85 4.39
N ARG A 114 -0.27 6.89 5.17
CA ARG A 114 -0.74 8.25 4.91
C ARG A 114 0.43 9.11 4.48
N PHE A 115 0.20 9.97 3.49
CA PHE A 115 1.17 10.84 2.87
C PHE A 115 0.69 12.28 2.96
N ARG A 116 1.63 13.22 3.20
CA ARG A 116 1.32 14.64 3.05
C ARG A 116 2.52 15.43 2.56
N TRP A 117 2.22 16.44 1.77
CA TRP A 117 3.17 17.43 1.28
C TRP A 117 2.91 18.74 1.99
N ARG A 118 3.96 19.35 2.49
CA ARG A 118 3.87 20.61 3.26
C ARG A 118 4.73 21.69 2.62
N LYS A 119 4.24 22.93 2.65
CA LYS A 119 5.08 24.10 2.35
C LYS A 119 6.16 24.26 3.44
N PRO A 120 7.32 24.93 3.14
CA PRO A 120 8.33 25.26 4.15
C PRO A 120 7.76 25.97 5.37
N GLY A 121 6.75 26.83 5.20
CA GLY A 121 6.04 27.53 6.28
C GLY A 121 5.03 26.69 7.06
N GLY A 122 4.89 25.39 6.79
CA GLY A 122 4.13 24.45 7.60
C GLY A 122 2.74 24.05 7.09
N GLY A 123 2.15 24.74 6.12
CA GLY A 123 0.83 24.42 5.56
C GLY A 123 0.85 23.11 4.75
N VAL A 124 -0.18 22.25 4.91
CA VAL A 124 -0.36 21.05 4.08
C VAL A 124 -1.00 21.44 2.75
N VAL A 125 -0.33 21.11 1.64
CA VAL A 125 -0.80 21.41 0.27
C VAL A 125 -1.43 20.23 -0.43
N ARG A 126 -1.06 18.99 -0.03
CA ARG A 126 -1.59 17.75 -0.60
C ARG A 126 -1.62 16.65 0.46
N ARG A 127 -2.58 15.73 0.33
CA ARG A 127 -2.67 14.49 1.10
C ARG A 127 -2.91 13.32 0.18
N GLY A 128 -2.46 12.15 0.58
CA GLY A 128 -2.71 10.87 -0.06
C GLY A 128 -2.73 9.74 0.96
N HIS A 129 -3.22 8.59 0.56
CA HIS A 129 -3.13 7.37 1.35
C HIS A 129 -3.14 6.16 0.43
N ALA A 130 -2.58 5.06 0.92
CA ALA A 130 -2.61 3.77 0.26
C ALA A 130 -2.60 2.65 1.32
N LEU A 131 -3.15 1.50 0.97
CA LEU A 131 -3.11 0.29 1.79
C LEU A 131 -2.03 -0.65 1.27
N THR A 132 -1.34 -1.33 2.17
CA THR A 132 -0.42 -2.42 1.80
C THR A 132 -1.20 -3.72 1.59
N GLU A 133 -0.50 -4.72 1.06
CA GLU A 133 -0.93 -6.10 1.10
C GLU A 133 -1.02 -6.58 2.56
N VAL A 134 -1.73 -7.70 2.76
CA VAL A 134 -1.93 -8.29 4.09
C VAL A 134 -0.78 -9.24 4.44
N CYS A 135 -0.23 -9.08 5.65
CA CYS A 135 0.66 -10.04 6.27
C CYS A 135 -0.16 -10.99 7.14
N GLU A 136 -0.32 -12.22 6.71
CA GLU A 136 -1.03 -13.24 7.48
C GLU A 136 -0.11 -13.84 8.54
N GLN A 137 -0.61 -13.88 9.78
CA GLN A 137 0.00 -14.59 10.90
C GLN A 137 -0.93 -15.77 11.23
N PRO A 138 -0.67 -16.97 10.68
CA PRO A 138 -1.54 -18.13 10.89
C PRO A 138 -1.45 -18.65 12.33
N ASP A 139 -2.48 -19.37 12.76
CA ASP A 139 -2.42 -20.19 13.97
C ASP A 139 -1.57 -21.45 13.67
N GLU A 140 -0.39 -21.53 14.24
CA GLU A 140 0.53 -22.63 13.99
C GLU A 140 0.12 -23.96 14.64
N THR A 141 -0.97 -23.96 15.39
CA THR A 141 -1.50 -25.20 15.98
C THR A 141 -2.03 -26.18 14.91
N ILE A 142 -2.21 -25.74 13.67
CA ILE A 142 -2.81 -26.54 12.57
C ILE A 142 -1.76 -27.18 11.63
N THR A 143 -0.47 -26.88 11.77
CA THR A 143 0.56 -27.31 10.80
C THR A 143 1.46 -28.46 11.31
N GLN A 144 0.98 -29.33 12.19
CA GLN A 144 1.63 -30.62 12.34
C GLN A 144 1.03 -31.60 11.32
N PRO A 145 1.80 -32.04 10.30
CA PRO A 145 1.39 -33.21 9.55
C PRO A 145 1.29 -34.36 10.54
N VAL A 146 0.11 -34.95 10.68
CA VAL A 146 -0.08 -36.21 11.36
C VAL A 146 0.75 -37.23 10.58
N THR A 147 1.98 -37.47 11.05
CA THR A 147 2.75 -38.63 10.62
C THR A 147 2.00 -39.83 11.19
N GLN A 148 1.04 -40.36 10.42
CA GLN A 148 0.49 -41.66 10.70
C GLN A 148 1.64 -42.66 10.62
N ALA A 149 2.11 -43.12 11.80
CA ALA A 149 2.87 -44.33 11.89
C ALA A 149 1.90 -45.46 11.44
N LEU A 150 2.15 -46.00 10.25
CA LEU A 150 1.56 -47.26 9.81
C LEU A 150 2.13 -48.38 10.67
N PRO A 151 1.28 -49.34 11.10
CA PRO A 151 1.69 -50.49 11.87
C PRO A 151 2.57 -51.48 11.07
#